data_1727619749e21e318168de9ff8f63d96
#
_entry.id   1727619749e21e318168de9ff8f63d96
#
_cell.length_a   1.000
_cell.length_b   1.000
_cell.length_c   1.000
_cell.angle_alpha   90.00
_cell.angle_beta   90.00
_cell.angle_gamma   90.00
#
_symmetry.space_group_name_H-M   'P 1'
#
loop_
_entity.id
_entity.type
_entity.pdbx_description
1 polymer ?
#
loop_
_entity_poly.entity_id
_entity_poly.type
_entity_poly.pdbx_seq_one_letter_code
_entity_poly.pdbx_strand_id
1 'polypeptide(L)'
;DYVYSSTCPCSLELAEHARATRGQLATPHSQRSVARLSVVLTDEMALEDLIELARDAIVTETQVMVKREDEQAFAELNAANPIFVEDAARLFCEALRADPRIGDFRVIASHQESLHSHDAISLLTEGPTFAADSLDPRLFQGLIHAG
;
A
#
# COMPACT_ATOMS: atom_id res chain seq x y z
N ASP A 1 -11.46 -0.49 0.81
CA ASP A 1 -10.20 -0.34 0.03
C ASP A 1 -9.53 0.99 0.40
N TYR A 2 -8.25 0.95 0.67
CA TYR A 2 -7.41 2.11 0.97
C TYR A 2 -6.47 2.36 -0.21
N VAL A 3 -6.45 3.59 -0.72
CA VAL A 3 -5.67 3.97 -1.89
C VAL A 3 -4.49 4.83 -1.46
N TYR A 4 -3.29 4.41 -1.82
CA TYR A 4 -2.04 5.08 -1.45
C TYR A 4 -1.07 5.14 -2.63
N SER A 5 0.01 5.87 -2.47
CA SER A 5 1.14 5.88 -3.41
C SER A 5 2.27 5.01 -2.86
N SER A 6 2.90 4.22 -3.71
CA SER A 6 4.12 3.51 -3.37
C SER A 6 5.28 3.92 -4.26
N THR A 7 6.44 4.11 -3.67
CA THR A 7 7.71 4.35 -4.38
C THR A 7 8.60 3.14 -4.18
N CYS A 8 9.13 2.59 -5.26
CA CYS A 8 9.99 1.41 -5.18
C CYS A 8 11.32 1.75 -4.50
N PRO A 9 11.69 1.06 -3.39
CA PRO A 9 12.95 1.30 -2.69
C PRO A 9 14.18 1.11 -3.57
N CYS A 10 14.23 0.07 -4.40
CA CYS A 10 15.35 -0.18 -5.32
C CYS A 10 15.49 0.93 -6.36
N SER A 11 14.38 1.43 -6.89
CA SER A 11 14.37 2.49 -7.88
C SER A 11 14.82 3.83 -7.27
N LEU A 12 14.46 4.09 -6.01
CA LEU A 12 14.92 5.26 -5.28
C LEU A 12 16.45 5.22 -5.08
N GLU A 13 16.99 4.10 -4.62
CA GLU A 13 18.43 3.91 -4.45
C GLU A 13 19.20 4.15 -5.76
N LEU A 14 18.69 3.62 -6.88
CA LEU A 14 19.30 3.81 -8.19
C LEU A 14 19.20 5.28 -8.69
N ALA A 15 18.11 5.96 -8.36
CA ALA A 15 17.96 7.39 -8.66
C ALA A 15 18.97 8.23 -7.88
N GLU A 16 19.16 7.94 -6.59
CA GLU A 16 20.19 8.59 -5.76
C GLU A 16 21.59 8.29 -6.26
N HIS A 17 21.89 7.04 -6.64
CA HIS A 17 23.15 6.66 -7.24
C HIS A 17 23.43 7.44 -8.55
N ALA A 18 22.46 7.58 -9.42
CA ALA A 18 22.57 8.36 -10.64
C ALA A 18 22.93 9.82 -10.35
N ARG A 19 22.28 10.42 -9.36
CA ARG A 19 22.55 11.78 -8.91
C ARG A 19 23.96 11.93 -8.33
N ALA A 20 24.36 11.01 -7.45
CA ALA A 20 25.65 11.07 -6.77
C ALA A 20 26.84 10.85 -7.71
N THR A 21 26.70 9.93 -8.69
CA THR A 21 27.84 9.52 -9.55
C THR A 21 27.94 10.27 -10.87
N ARG A 22 26.82 10.79 -11.40
CA ARG A 22 26.75 11.39 -12.72
C ARG A 22 26.11 12.78 -12.74
N GLY A 23 25.63 13.28 -11.59
CA GLY A 23 24.84 14.51 -11.53
C GLY A 23 23.52 14.44 -12.31
N GLN A 24 23.09 13.22 -12.67
CA GLN A 24 21.90 12.98 -13.48
C GLN A 24 20.67 12.97 -12.60
N LEU A 25 19.72 13.86 -12.90
CA LEU A 25 18.39 13.77 -12.27
C LEU A 25 17.71 12.49 -12.75
N ALA A 26 17.29 11.67 -11.82
CA ALA A 26 16.47 10.49 -12.05
C ALA A 26 15.31 10.48 -11.04
N THR A 27 14.17 9.97 -11.45
CA THR A 27 13.00 9.80 -10.58
C THR A 27 12.77 8.32 -10.34
N PRO A 28 12.61 7.90 -9.09
CA PRO A 28 12.18 6.54 -8.80
C PRO A 28 10.78 6.32 -9.36
N HIS A 29 10.48 5.11 -9.83
CA HIS A 29 9.11 4.83 -10.21
C HIS A 29 8.22 4.78 -8.97
N SER A 30 7.09 5.42 -9.10
CA SER A 30 6.01 5.46 -8.11
C SER A 30 4.70 5.17 -8.80
N GLN A 31 3.77 4.57 -8.10
CA GLN A 31 2.50 4.16 -8.66
C GLN A 31 1.37 4.28 -7.65
N ARG A 32 0.15 4.34 -8.16
CA ARG A 32 -1.03 4.13 -7.34
C ARG A 32 -1.03 2.69 -6.82
N SER A 33 -1.42 2.55 -5.58
CA SER A 33 -1.50 1.27 -4.90
C SER A 33 -2.81 1.17 -4.14
N VAL A 34 -3.33 -0.03 -3.98
CA VAL A 34 -4.59 -0.27 -3.29
C VAL A 34 -4.39 -1.39 -2.28
N ALA A 35 -4.84 -1.16 -1.05
CA ALA A 35 -4.97 -2.22 -0.06
C ALA A 35 -6.45 -2.51 0.19
N ARG A 36 -6.85 -3.76 0.06
CA ARG A 36 -8.15 -4.27 0.49
C ARG A 36 -7.99 -4.91 1.84
N LEU A 37 -8.60 -4.30 2.85
CA LEU A 37 -8.64 -4.80 4.22
C LEU A 37 -10.01 -5.42 4.48
N SER A 38 -10.03 -6.70 4.81
CA SER A 38 -11.23 -7.44 5.19
C SER A 38 -11.07 -7.89 6.64
N VAL A 39 -11.98 -7.52 7.51
CA VAL A 39 -11.87 -7.78 8.95
C VAL A 39 -13.12 -8.43 9.50
N VAL A 40 -12.97 -9.30 10.48
CA VAL A 40 -14.05 -9.77 11.35
C VAL A 40 -13.93 -8.98 12.65
N LEU A 41 -14.98 -8.23 12.98
CA LEU A 41 -14.99 -7.46 14.21
C LEU A 41 -15.41 -8.35 15.39
N THR A 42 -14.71 -8.22 16.50
CA THR A 42 -15.02 -8.86 17.79
C THR A 42 -15.72 -7.91 18.76
N ASP A 43 -15.68 -6.61 18.45
CA ASP A 43 -16.34 -5.54 19.21
C ASP A 43 -16.75 -4.41 18.25
N GLU A 44 -17.53 -3.44 18.72
CA GLU A 44 -17.96 -2.29 17.93
C GLU A 44 -16.75 -1.44 17.47
N MET A 45 -16.72 -1.13 16.18
CA MET A 45 -15.70 -0.27 15.55
C MET A 45 -16.40 0.61 14.50
N ALA A 46 -16.14 1.91 14.54
CA ALA A 46 -16.58 2.79 13.47
C ALA A 46 -15.73 2.58 12.20
N LEU A 47 -16.32 2.79 11.03
CA LEU A 47 -15.58 2.69 9.77
C LEU A 47 -14.40 3.67 9.73
N GLU A 48 -14.58 4.83 10.34
CA GLU A 48 -13.56 5.87 10.45
C GLU A 48 -12.33 5.38 11.22
N ASP A 49 -12.50 4.58 12.28
CA ASP A 49 -11.38 3.99 13.03
C ASP A 49 -10.52 3.09 12.15
N LEU A 50 -11.15 2.28 11.30
CA LEU A 50 -10.43 1.43 10.36
C LEU A 50 -9.72 2.23 9.27
N ILE A 51 -10.30 3.36 8.84
CA ILE A 51 -9.66 4.28 7.89
C ILE A 51 -8.42 4.93 8.52
N GLU A 52 -8.53 5.43 9.75
CA GLU A 52 -7.40 6.03 10.47
C GLU A 52 -6.29 5.00 10.71
N LEU A 53 -6.65 3.77 11.10
CA LEU A 53 -5.70 2.68 11.24
C LEU A 53 -4.91 2.43 9.94
N ALA A 54 -5.60 2.46 8.79
CA ALA A 54 -4.94 2.29 7.50
C ALA A 54 -4.03 3.47 7.15
N ARG A 55 -4.43 4.70 7.48
CA ARG A 55 -3.63 5.92 7.29
C ARG A 55 -2.37 5.93 8.13
N ASP A 56 -2.48 5.48 9.38
CA ASP A 56 -1.33 5.40 10.29
C ASP A 56 -0.34 4.32 9.84
N ALA A 57 -0.84 3.21 9.29
CA ALA A 57 0.01 2.14 8.77
C ALA A 57 0.79 2.55 7.51
N ILE A 58 0.16 3.27 6.57
CA ILE A 58 0.77 3.75 5.32
C ILE A 58 0.39 5.21 5.10
N VAL A 59 1.33 6.10 5.36
CA VAL A 59 1.09 7.56 5.39
C VAL A 59 0.97 8.24 4.02
N THR A 60 1.17 7.50 2.94
CA THR A 60 1.18 8.03 1.57
C THR A 60 -0.20 7.94 0.89
N GLU A 61 -1.29 8.21 1.64
CA GLU A 61 -2.65 8.24 1.10
C GLU A 61 -2.74 9.18 -0.12
N THR A 62 -3.42 8.71 -1.17
CA THR A 62 -3.63 9.54 -2.37
C THR A 62 -4.58 10.72 -2.09
N GLN A 63 -4.27 11.88 -2.64
CA GLN A 63 -5.03 13.10 -2.44
C GLN A 63 -6.05 13.31 -3.56
N VAL A 64 -7.25 13.76 -3.21
CA VAL A 64 -8.34 14.03 -4.17
C VAL A 64 -8.12 15.36 -4.91
N MET A 65 -7.65 16.36 -4.19
CA MET A 65 -7.38 17.71 -4.71
C MET A 65 -6.14 18.26 -4.00
N VAL A 66 -5.22 18.82 -4.77
CA VAL A 66 -3.96 19.37 -4.25
C VAL A 66 -3.66 20.71 -4.88
N LYS A 67 -2.95 21.56 -4.14
CA LYS A 67 -2.27 22.74 -4.65
C LYS A 67 -0.84 22.36 -5.03
N ARG A 68 -0.12 23.30 -5.64
CA ARG A 68 1.25 23.05 -6.09
C ARG A 68 2.22 22.71 -4.95
N GLU A 69 2.07 23.38 -3.83
CA GLU A 69 2.84 23.10 -2.61
C GLU A 69 2.54 21.73 -2.03
N ASP A 70 1.31 21.26 -2.16
CA ASP A 70 0.92 19.92 -1.72
C ASP A 70 1.53 18.82 -2.61
N GLU A 71 1.62 19.08 -3.93
CA GLU A 71 2.30 18.17 -4.86
C GLU A 71 3.78 17.99 -4.50
N GLN A 72 4.47 19.08 -4.13
CA GLN A 72 5.86 19.00 -3.69
C GLN A 72 5.96 18.22 -2.37
N ALA A 73 5.14 18.55 -1.38
CA ALA A 73 5.12 17.85 -0.10
C ALA A 73 4.84 16.35 -0.28
N PHE A 74 3.92 15.99 -1.18
CA PHE A 74 3.59 14.60 -1.48
C PHE A 74 4.75 13.86 -2.18
N ALA A 75 5.49 14.52 -3.08
CA ALA A 75 6.67 13.94 -3.70
C ALA A 75 7.78 13.66 -2.66
N GLU A 76 7.99 14.58 -1.71
CA GLU A 76 8.92 14.42 -0.60
C GLU A 76 8.47 13.29 0.36
N LEU A 77 7.18 13.22 0.67
CA LEU A 77 6.58 12.16 1.50
C LEU A 77 6.79 10.77 0.88
N ASN A 78 6.58 10.64 -0.44
CA ASN A 78 6.82 9.39 -1.15
C ASN A 78 8.29 8.98 -1.11
N ALA A 79 9.20 9.91 -1.32
CA ALA A 79 10.63 9.65 -1.27
C ALA A 79 11.12 9.28 0.16
N ALA A 80 10.47 9.82 1.19
CA ALA A 80 10.76 9.49 2.58
C ALA A 80 10.18 8.14 3.02
N ASN A 81 9.21 7.58 2.29
CA ASN A 81 8.50 6.35 2.64
C ASN A 81 8.47 5.35 1.46
N PRO A 82 9.65 4.93 0.93
CA PRO A 82 9.67 3.91 -0.10
C PRO A 82 9.25 2.57 0.48
N ILE A 83 8.47 1.79 -0.28
CA ILE A 83 7.88 0.56 0.26
C ILE A 83 7.65 -0.51 -0.82
N PHE A 84 7.99 -1.75 -0.52
CA PHE A 84 7.60 -2.92 -1.31
C PHE A 84 6.18 -3.38 -0.97
N VAL A 85 5.53 -4.06 -1.92
CA VAL A 85 4.15 -4.54 -1.72
C VAL A 85 4.03 -5.50 -0.54
N GLU A 86 5.03 -6.33 -0.31
CA GLU A 86 5.08 -7.28 0.80
C GLU A 86 5.18 -6.56 2.15
N ASP A 87 5.95 -5.48 2.21
CA ASP A 87 6.11 -4.70 3.44
C ASP A 87 4.86 -3.88 3.73
N ALA A 88 4.21 -3.34 2.70
CA ALA A 88 2.91 -2.69 2.85
C ALA A 88 1.87 -3.67 3.44
N ALA A 89 1.79 -4.89 2.91
CA ALA A 89 0.90 -5.90 3.45
C ALA A 89 1.22 -6.25 4.91
N ARG A 90 2.52 -6.34 5.29
CA ARG A 90 2.94 -6.61 6.66
C ARG A 90 2.56 -5.48 7.61
N LEU A 91 2.77 -4.22 7.22
CA LEU A 91 2.39 -3.07 8.05
C LEU A 91 0.89 -3.02 8.31
N PHE A 92 0.06 -3.25 7.30
CA PHE A 92 -1.38 -3.37 7.51
C PHE A 92 -1.74 -4.54 8.44
N CYS A 93 -1.11 -5.70 8.30
CA CYS A 93 -1.35 -6.83 9.20
C CYS A 93 -0.94 -6.51 10.64
N GLU A 94 0.18 -5.83 10.85
CA GLU A 94 0.63 -5.41 12.18
C GLU A 94 -0.36 -4.44 12.81
N ALA A 95 -0.85 -3.45 12.05
CA ALA A 95 -1.82 -2.48 12.53
C ALA A 95 -3.16 -3.15 12.89
N LEU A 96 -3.68 -4.04 12.02
CA LEU A 96 -4.91 -4.78 12.28
C LEU A 96 -4.80 -5.68 13.52
N ARG A 97 -3.67 -6.38 13.67
CA ARG A 97 -3.41 -7.26 14.83
C ARG A 97 -3.31 -6.51 16.15
N ALA A 98 -2.87 -5.25 16.11
CA ALA A 98 -2.71 -4.42 17.30
C ALA A 98 -4.05 -3.92 17.85
N ASP A 99 -5.12 -3.88 17.07
CA ASP A 99 -6.43 -3.44 17.53
C ASP A 99 -7.23 -4.63 18.10
N PRO A 100 -7.55 -4.63 19.42
CA PRO A 100 -8.23 -5.75 20.06
C PRO A 100 -9.67 -5.97 19.59
N ARG A 101 -10.27 -5.01 18.85
CA ARG A 101 -11.61 -5.12 18.27
C ARG A 101 -11.63 -5.93 16.97
N ILE A 102 -10.44 -6.23 16.41
CA ILE A 102 -10.27 -6.98 15.17
C ILE A 102 -9.87 -8.42 15.52
N GLY A 103 -10.63 -9.37 15.00
CA GLY A 103 -10.34 -10.80 15.05
C GLY A 103 -9.60 -11.27 13.79
N ASP A 104 -10.23 -12.19 13.04
CA ASP A 104 -9.68 -12.67 11.78
C ASP A 104 -9.63 -11.54 10.73
N PHE A 105 -8.58 -11.54 9.91
CA PHE A 105 -8.47 -10.55 8.84
C PHE A 105 -7.74 -11.08 7.60
N ARG A 106 -7.94 -10.36 6.49
CA ARG A 106 -7.20 -10.55 5.24
C ARG A 106 -6.77 -9.19 4.70
N VAL A 107 -5.53 -9.11 4.28
CA VAL A 107 -4.93 -7.97 3.59
C VAL A 107 -4.56 -8.40 2.18
N ILE A 108 -4.99 -7.64 1.18
CA ILE A 108 -4.51 -7.75 -0.19
C ILE A 108 -3.94 -6.39 -0.56
N ALA A 109 -2.64 -6.29 -0.71
CA ALA A 109 -1.96 -5.10 -1.22
C ALA A 109 -1.63 -5.30 -2.71
N SER A 110 -1.96 -4.32 -3.54
CA SER A 110 -1.66 -4.29 -4.97
C SER A 110 -0.91 -3.00 -5.31
N HIS A 111 0.29 -3.12 -5.81
CA HIS A 111 1.05 -2.03 -6.41
C HIS A 111 0.86 -2.07 -7.93
N GLN A 112 0.18 -1.05 -8.47
CA GLN A 112 -0.14 -0.92 -9.90
C GLN A 112 1.11 -0.44 -10.63
N GLU A 113 2.02 -1.38 -10.87
CA GLU A 113 3.38 -1.13 -11.32
C GLU A 113 3.47 -0.20 -12.54
N SER A 114 4.33 0.83 -12.45
CA SER A 114 4.60 1.75 -13.55
C SER A 114 5.80 1.36 -14.40
N LEU A 115 6.60 0.39 -13.94
CA LEU A 115 7.76 -0.13 -14.67
C LEU A 115 7.40 -1.39 -15.48
N HIS A 116 6.49 -2.21 -14.97
CA HIS A 116 6.09 -3.49 -15.57
C HIS A 116 4.67 -3.43 -16.15
N SER A 117 4.35 -4.34 -17.04
CA SER A 117 2.99 -4.50 -17.59
C SER A 117 2.03 -5.26 -16.68
N HIS A 118 2.48 -5.67 -15.51
CA HIS A 118 1.71 -6.39 -14.49
C HIS A 118 1.81 -5.69 -13.14
N ASP A 119 0.82 -5.91 -12.30
CA ASP A 119 0.83 -5.43 -10.93
C ASP A 119 1.57 -6.41 -10.01
N ALA A 120 2.14 -5.88 -8.92
CA ALA A 120 2.70 -6.69 -7.84
C ALA A 120 1.66 -6.83 -6.71
N ILE A 121 1.43 -8.06 -6.24
CA ILE A 121 0.41 -8.34 -5.24
C ILE A 121 1.01 -9.11 -4.08
N SER A 122 0.62 -8.71 -2.87
CA SER A 122 0.84 -9.46 -1.64
C SER A 122 -0.49 -9.73 -0.95
N LEU A 123 -0.72 -11.00 -0.57
CA LEU A 123 -1.90 -11.44 0.16
C LEU A 123 -1.48 -12.09 1.47
N LEU A 124 -2.01 -11.59 2.58
CA LEU A 124 -1.80 -12.15 3.91
C LEU A 124 -3.15 -12.34 4.62
N THR A 125 -3.27 -13.42 5.37
CA THR A 125 -4.46 -13.72 6.17
C THR A 125 -4.08 -14.07 7.60
N GLU A 126 -4.95 -13.76 8.54
CA GLU A 126 -4.88 -14.22 9.91
C GLU A 126 -6.22 -14.79 10.34
N GLY A 127 -6.17 -15.92 11.05
CA GLY A 127 -7.34 -16.67 11.49
C GLY A 127 -7.97 -17.54 10.40
N PRO A 128 -8.92 -18.42 10.78
CA PRO A 128 -9.51 -19.41 9.89
C PRO A 128 -10.52 -18.85 8.89
N THR A 129 -11.14 -17.70 9.18
CA THR A 129 -12.24 -17.15 8.37
C THR A 129 -11.86 -16.92 6.91
N PHE A 130 -10.63 -16.45 6.66
CA PHE A 130 -10.15 -16.11 5.31
C PHE A 130 -9.17 -17.13 4.71
N ALA A 131 -8.78 -18.14 5.47
CA ALA A 131 -7.71 -19.06 5.04
C ALA A 131 -8.10 -19.88 3.81
N ALA A 132 -9.35 -20.28 3.67
CA ALA A 132 -9.84 -21.11 2.57
C ALA A 132 -9.93 -20.35 1.23
N ASP A 133 -10.08 -19.03 1.28
CA ASP A 133 -10.35 -18.19 0.10
C ASP A 133 -9.08 -17.54 -0.49
N SER A 134 -7.91 -17.76 0.13
CA SER A 134 -6.67 -17.04 -0.19
C SER A 134 -6.20 -17.16 -1.64
N LEU A 135 -6.64 -18.17 -2.37
CA LEU A 135 -6.28 -18.42 -3.78
C LEU A 135 -7.43 -18.16 -4.77
N ASP A 136 -8.57 -17.64 -4.32
CA ASP A 136 -9.70 -17.34 -5.21
C ASP A 136 -9.38 -16.11 -6.09
N PRO A 137 -9.33 -16.25 -7.44
CA PRO A 137 -9.03 -15.13 -8.33
C PRO A 137 -10.02 -13.96 -8.22
N ARG A 138 -11.25 -14.21 -7.76
CA ARG A 138 -12.28 -13.18 -7.58
C ARG A 138 -11.89 -12.14 -6.52
N LEU A 139 -10.98 -12.50 -5.58
CA LEU A 139 -10.48 -11.58 -4.56
C LEU A 139 -9.73 -10.40 -5.14
N PHE A 140 -9.10 -10.58 -6.31
CA PHE A 140 -8.29 -9.56 -6.96
C PHE A 140 -9.09 -8.66 -7.89
N GLN A 141 -10.38 -8.95 -8.07
CA GLN A 141 -11.23 -8.18 -8.97
C GLN A 141 -11.29 -6.71 -8.54
N GLY A 142 -10.96 -5.80 -9.45
CA GLY A 142 -10.86 -4.36 -9.20
C GLY A 142 -9.59 -3.89 -8.48
N LEU A 143 -8.69 -4.82 -8.12
CA LEU A 143 -7.39 -4.50 -7.51
C LEU A 143 -6.23 -4.56 -8.49
N ILE A 144 -6.39 -5.30 -9.57
CA ILE A 144 -5.39 -5.47 -10.62
C ILE A 144 -5.90 -4.88 -11.93
N HIS A 145 -4.98 -4.32 -12.68
CA HIS A 145 -5.20 -3.95 -14.07
C HIS A 145 -4.50 -5.03 -14.91
N ALA A 146 -5.30 -5.76 -15.68
CA ALA A 146 -4.75 -6.56 -16.76
C ALA A 146 -4.21 -5.59 -17.80
N GLY A 147 -2.91 -5.65 -18.02
CA GLY A 147 -2.24 -4.87 -19.06
C GLY A 147 -2.73 -5.27 -20.45
#